data_014cbdc6fe49a126a72e9491c332c493
#
_entry.id   014cbdc6fe49a126a72e9491c332c493
#
_cell.length_a   1.000
_cell.length_b   1.000
_cell.length_c   1.000
_cell.angle_alpha   90.00
_cell.angle_beta   90.00
_cell.angle_gamma   90.00
#
_symmetry.space_group_name_H-M   'P 1'
#
loop_
_entity.id
_entity.type
_entity.pdbx_description
1 polymer ?
#
loop_
_entity_poly.entity_id
_entity_poly.type
_entity_poly.pdbx_seq_one_letter_code
_entity_poly.pdbx_strand_id
1 'polypeptide(L)'
;MRSYPALISLGASAGLVAVCVVLALTGCSPAATRSPAAPAGCAQPGAASDAVAAPGAVGSVPEVSFTTPLTAADTERTVLTAGTGVPVQTGDYVEIGVAFYNGRTGAKIDARGFGPGTSGLDTGAPVGVNLAAPAGTLPAILRGVTCSTVGSRVAVVANPADAWGAKENVDLDLHGNDNVVIVVDVLAAAATPPVATDVPATGAPDTNVG
;
A
#
# COMPACT_ATOMS: atom_id res chain seq x y z
N MET A 1 48.79 -64.35 16.08
CA MET A 1 50.21 -64.74 15.89
C MET A 1 50.76 -64.03 14.66
N ARG A 2 51.95 -63.47 14.87
CA ARG A 2 52.92 -62.93 13.88
C ARG A 2 52.54 -61.61 13.24
N SER A 3 53.14 -60.55 13.60
CA SER A 3 54.49 -60.02 13.64
C SER A 3 54.75 -59.07 12.47
N TYR A 4 55.11 -57.86 12.84
CA TYR A 4 55.67 -56.78 12.02
C TYR A 4 57.01 -57.17 11.36
N PRO A 5 57.58 -56.47 10.40
CA PRO A 5 58.33 -55.28 10.78
C PRO A 5 58.23 -54.06 9.82
N ALA A 6 58.73 -52.97 10.38
CA ALA A 6 58.97 -51.67 9.79
C ALA A 6 60.09 -51.70 8.76
N LEU A 7 60.06 -50.76 7.82
CA LEU A 7 61.30 -50.22 7.22
C LEU A 7 61.09 -48.70 6.92
N ILE A 8 61.95 -47.95 7.49
CA ILE A 8 62.23 -46.53 7.36
C ILE A 8 62.90 -46.29 6.00
N SER A 9 62.47 -45.27 5.26
CA SER A 9 63.32 -44.68 4.24
C SER A 9 63.17 -43.15 4.28
N LEU A 10 64.25 -42.49 4.67
CA LEU A 10 64.49 -41.08 4.48
C LEU A 10 64.68 -40.78 2.99
N GLY A 11 64.12 -39.76 2.50
CA GLY A 11 64.41 -39.17 1.20
C GLY A 11 64.08 -37.68 1.20
N ALA A 12 65.15 -36.91 1.15
CA ALA A 12 65.10 -35.43 1.24
C ALA A 12 64.70 -34.72 -0.04
N SER A 13 64.28 -33.49 0.17
CA SER A 13 64.40 -32.30 -0.70
C SER A 13 63.62 -32.26 -2.01
N ALA A 14 62.72 -31.27 -2.09
CA ALA A 14 62.84 -30.13 -3.02
C ALA A 14 61.58 -29.26 -2.93
N GLY A 15 61.77 -28.00 -2.64
CA GLY A 15 60.72 -27.01 -2.51
C GLY A 15 59.93 -26.76 -3.81
N LEU A 16 58.67 -26.62 -3.65
CA LEU A 16 57.80 -25.95 -4.62
C LEU A 16 56.91 -24.99 -3.87
N VAL A 17 57.22 -23.72 -3.99
CA VAL A 17 56.39 -22.62 -3.50
C VAL A 17 55.14 -22.59 -4.35
N ALA A 18 54.04 -23.15 -3.87
CA ALA A 18 52.73 -22.99 -4.46
C ALA A 18 52.15 -21.64 -4.01
N VAL A 19 52.25 -20.66 -4.84
CA VAL A 19 51.52 -19.37 -4.70
C VAL A 19 50.03 -19.66 -4.86
N CYS A 20 49.32 -19.79 -3.75
CA CYS A 20 47.84 -19.75 -3.76
C CYS A 20 47.38 -18.34 -4.07
N VAL A 21 47.07 -18.08 -5.33
CA VAL A 21 46.30 -16.91 -5.73
C VAL A 21 44.88 -17.12 -5.23
N VAL A 22 44.52 -16.56 -4.08
CA VAL A 22 43.14 -16.45 -3.60
C VAL A 22 42.47 -15.36 -4.41
N LEU A 23 41.75 -15.75 -5.48
CA LEU A 23 40.77 -14.86 -6.11
C LEU A 23 39.66 -14.58 -5.12
N ALA A 24 39.74 -13.46 -4.42
CA ALA A 24 38.60 -12.87 -3.71
C ALA A 24 37.57 -12.45 -4.74
N LEU A 25 36.58 -13.30 -4.98
CA LEU A 25 35.33 -12.93 -5.63
C LEU A 25 34.57 -12.01 -4.66
N THR A 26 34.86 -10.71 -4.73
CA THR A 26 34.02 -9.69 -4.14
C THR A 26 32.70 -9.68 -4.90
N GLY A 27 31.76 -10.52 -4.47
CA GLY A 27 30.36 -10.44 -4.88
C GLY A 27 29.82 -9.08 -4.45
N CYS A 28 29.66 -8.15 -5.41
CA CYS A 28 28.77 -7.01 -5.23
C CYS A 28 27.35 -7.54 -5.08
N SER A 29 26.92 -7.83 -3.84
CA SER A 29 25.51 -7.88 -3.53
C SER A 29 24.96 -6.49 -3.80
N PRO A 30 23.93 -6.34 -4.67
CA PRO A 30 23.26 -5.07 -4.77
C PRO A 30 22.74 -4.73 -3.36
N ALA A 31 23.25 -3.65 -2.80
CA ALA A 31 22.72 -3.10 -1.56
C ALA A 31 21.24 -2.85 -1.84
N ALA A 32 20.36 -3.59 -1.15
CA ALA A 32 18.95 -3.30 -1.14
C ALA A 32 18.83 -1.84 -0.69
N THR A 33 18.46 -0.97 -1.62
CA THR A 33 18.17 0.44 -1.33
C THR A 33 16.99 0.42 -0.35
N ARG A 34 17.31 0.53 0.95
CA ARG A 34 16.30 0.67 1.99
C ARG A 34 15.55 1.97 1.67
N SER A 35 14.30 1.86 1.27
CA SER A 35 13.42 3.03 1.15
C SER A 35 13.52 3.82 2.45
N PRO A 36 13.61 5.16 2.39
CA PRO A 36 13.62 5.98 3.58
C PRO A 36 12.41 5.63 4.44
N ALA A 37 12.63 5.48 5.75
CA ALA A 37 11.56 5.19 6.69
C ALA A 37 10.47 6.26 6.57
N ALA A 38 9.21 5.85 6.48
CA ALA A 38 8.09 6.78 6.45
C ALA A 38 8.04 7.60 7.76
N PRO A 39 7.59 8.86 7.71
CA PRO A 39 7.40 9.68 8.90
C PRO A 39 6.50 8.98 9.94
N ALA A 40 6.63 9.35 11.22
CA ALA A 40 5.81 8.80 12.29
C ALA A 40 4.32 9.03 11.99
N GLY A 41 3.52 7.98 12.06
CA GLY A 41 2.09 7.99 11.74
C GLY A 41 1.72 7.42 10.37
N CYS A 42 2.70 7.25 9.47
CA CYS A 42 2.50 6.58 8.19
C CYS A 42 2.77 5.09 8.31
N ALA A 43 2.05 4.27 7.58
CA ALA A 43 2.45 2.88 7.40
C ALA A 43 3.79 2.81 6.65
N GLN A 44 4.62 1.82 7.00
CA GLN A 44 5.90 1.62 6.35
C GLN A 44 5.72 0.88 5.02
N PRO A 45 6.59 1.12 4.04
CA PRO A 45 6.66 0.26 2.86
C PRO A 45 7.05 -1.17 3.25
N GLY A 46 6.51 -2.14 2.52
CA GLY A 46 6.85 -3.54 2.73
C GLY A 46 6.58 -4.40 1.51
N ALA A 47 7.04 -5.65 1.57
CA ALA A 47 6.99 -6.55 0.43
C ALA A 47 5.57 -6.80 -0.10
N ALA A 48 4.57 -6.78 0.77
CA ALA A 48 3.19 -6.98 0.37
C ALA A 48 2.65 -5.75 -0.38
N SER A 49 2.86 -4.54 0.14
CA SER A 49 2.42 -3.32 -0.55
C SER A 49 3.19 -3.04 -1.84
N ASP A 50 4.47 -3.43 -1.90
CA ASP A 50 5.31 -3.33 -3.11
C ASP A 50 4.88 -4.29 -4.23
N ALA A 51 4.23 -5.41 -3.86
CA ALA A 51 3.73 -6.40 -4.81
C ALA A 51 2.40 -6.01 -5.48
N VAL A 52 1.76 -4.91 -5.06
CA VAL A 52 0.51 -4.44 -5.64
C VAL A 52 0.78 -3.57 -6.85
N ALA A 53 0.17 -3.91 -7.98
CA ALA A 53 0.15 -3.06 -9.17
C ALA A 53 -1.26 -2.46 -9.36
N ALA A 54 -1.32 -1.16 -9.68
CA ALA A 54 -2.56 -0.46 -9.95
C ALA A 54 -2.34 0.60 -11.03
N PRO A 55 -2.13 0.18 -12.30
CA PRO A 55 -1.92 1.11 -13.41
C PRO A 55 -3.15 1.97 -13.68
N GLY A 56 -2.95 3.01 -14.48
CA GLY A 56 -3.98 3.96 -14.90
C GLY A 56 -3.78 5.35 -14.28
N ALA A 57 -4.56 6.31 -14.75
CA ALA A 57 -4.50 7.68 -14.26
C ALA A 57 -5.08 7.79 -12.85
N VAL A 58 -4.48 8.64 -12.01
CA VAL A 58 -5.04 9.01 -10.71
C VAL A 58 -6.40 9.67 -10.91
N GLY A 59 -7.39 9.32 -10.10
CA GLY A 59 -8.78 9.75 -10.24
C GLY A 59 -9.63 8.85 -11.13
N SER A 60 -9.03 7.82 -11.75
CA SER A 60 -9.76 6.78 -12.49
C SER A 60 -9.72 5.47 -11.73
N VAL A 61 -10.77 4.65 -11.84
CA VAL A 61 -10.80 3.31 -11.23
C VAL A 61 -9.57 2.52 -11.65
N PRO A 62 -8.72 2.07 -10.71
CA PRO A 62 -7.50 1.35 -11.05
C PRO A 62 -7.79 -0.12 -11.43
N GLU A 63 -6.98 -0.64 -12.36
CA GLU A 63 -6.87 -2.08 -12.58
C GLU A 63 -5.87 -2.66 -11.59
N VAL A 64 -6.38 -3.20 -10.47
CA VAL A 64 -5.53 -3.71 -9.39
C VAL A 64 -5.18 -5.17 -9.62
N SER A 65 -3.89 -5.49 -9.49
CA SER A 65 -3.39 -6.85 -9.57
C SER A 65 -2.30 -7.12 -8.53
N PHE A 66 -2.28 -8.34 -7.99
CA PHE A 66 -1.28 -8.86 -7.05
C PHE A 66 -1.36 -10.38 -7.02
N THR A 67 -0.31 -11.03 -6.50
CA THR A 67 -0.32 -12.48 -6.31
C THR A 67 -1.09 -12.85 -5.05
N THR A 68 -2.01 -13.81 -5.14
CA THR A 68 -2.82 -14.30 -4.01
C THR A 68 -2.30 -15.63 -3.47
N PRO A 69 -2.40 -15.87 -2.16
CA PRO A 69 -2.83 -14.93 -1.13
C PRO A 69 -1.76 -13.88 -0.84
N LEU A 70 -2.19 -12.63 -0.63
CA LEU A 70 -1.30 -11.54 -0.21
C LEU A 70 -1.49 -11.28 1.28
N THR A 71 -0.40 -11.34 2.04
CA THR A 71 -0.42 -11.21 3.50
C THR A 71 0.65 -10.26 3.99
N ALA A 72 0.31 -9.48 5.01
CA ALA A 72 1.21 -8.62 5.76
C ALA A 72 0.87 -8.72 7.25
N ALA A 73 1.88 -8.81 8.12
CA ALA A 73 1.66 -8.85 9.57
C ALA A 73 1.21 -7.49 10.11
N ASP A 74 1.84 -6.45 9.62
CA ASP A 74 1.49 -5.06 9.89
C ASP A 74 0.91 -4.42 8.63
N THR A 75 0.18 -3.32 8.80
CA THR A 75 -0.29 -2.54 7.66
C THR A 75 0.89 -1.91 6.93
N GLU A 76 1.04 -2.23 5.66
CA GLU A 76 2.09 -1.73 4.78
C GLU A 76 1.52 -0.73 3.75
N ARG A 77 2.38 0.17 3.26
CA ARG A 77 1.99 1.22 2.32
C ARG A 77 3.08 1.50 1.30
N THR A 78 2.74 1.53 0.01
CA THR A 78 3.65 1.92 -1.07
C THR A 78 3.02 2.98 -1.96
N VAL A 79 3.76 4.03 -2.30
CA VAL A 79 3.33 5.04 -3.27
C VAL A 79 3.57 4.49 -4.67
N LEU A 80 2.48 4.18 -5.39
CA LEU A 80 2.54 3.65 -6.77
C LEU A 80 2.74 4.77 -7.79
N THR A 81 2.09 5.91 -7.54
CA THR A 81 2.25 7.13 -8.34
C THR A 81 2.43 8.30 -7.37
N ALA A 82 3.53 9.02 -7.50
CA ALA A 82 3.78 10.19 -6.69
C ALA A 82 2.98 11.39 -7.22
N GLY A 83 2.23 12.06 -6.34
CA GLY A 83 1.57 13.32 -6.64
C GLY A 83 2.55 14.50 -6.62
N THR A 84 2.14 15.59 -7.24
CA THR A 84 2.92 16.85 -7.30
C THR A 84 2.17 18.03 -6.66
N GLY A 85 0.98 17.78 -6.09
CA GLY A 85 0.17 18.79 -5.44
C GLY A 85 0.65 19.10 -4.01
N VAL A 86 -0.23 19.63 -3.18
CA VAL A 86 0.09 19.94 -1.78
C VAL A 86 0.25 18.67 -0.95
N PRO A 87 1.20 18.62 0.01
CA PRO A 87 1.29 17.54 0.97
C PRO A 87 0.07 17.52 1.89
N VAL A 88 -0.44 16.33 2.17
CA VAL A 88 -1.52 16.12 3.15
C VAL A 88 -0.99 16.38 4.55
N GLN A 89 -1.67 17.24 5.31
CA GLN A 89 -1.33 17.57 6.68
C GLN A 89 -2.26 16.89 7.69
N THR A 90 -1.76 16.71 8.91
CA THR A 90 -2.61 16.27 10.01
C THR A 90 -3.71 17.31 10.25
N GLY A 91 -4.97 16.86 10.23
CA GLY A 91 -6.12 17.75 10.41
C GLY A 91 -6.77 18.21 9.13
N ASP A 92 -6.20 17.90 7.96
CA ASP A 92 -6.83 18.22 6.69
C ASP A 92 -8.13 17.43 6.46
N TYR A 93 -8.98 18.00 5.63
CA TYR A 93 -10.04 17.28 4.93
C TYR A 93 -9.50 16.84 3.57
N VAL A 94 -9.54 15.53 3.31
CA VAL A 94 -8.97 14.93 2.10
C VAL A 94 -10.08 14.29 1.27
N GLU A 95 -10.09 14.55 -0.02
CA GLU A 95 -10.96 13.88 -0.97
C GLU A 95 -10.19 12.74 -1.65
N ILE A 96 -10.76 11.54 -1.63
CA ILE A 96 -10.11 10.33 -2.16
C ILE A 96 -11.01 9.56 -3.11
N GLY A 97 -10.38 8.86 -4.07
CA GLY A 97 -10.92 7.65 -4.66
C GLY A 97 -10.35 6.44 -3.91
N VAL A 98 -11.17 5.43 -3.65
CA VAL A 98 -10.73 4.25 -2.90
C VAL A 98 -11.31 2.96 -3.47
N ALA A 99 -10.46 1.94 -3.64
CA ALA A 99 -10.88 0.61 -4.07
C ALA A 99 -10.34 -0.44 -3.10
N PHE A 100 -11.17 -1.45 -2.79
CA PHE A 100 -10.89 -2.49 -1.80
C PHE A 100 -10.91 -3.86 -2.47
N TYR A 101 -9.96 -4.70 -2.09
CA TYR A 101 -9.83 -6.06 -2.60
C TYR A 101 -9.53 -7.03 -1.46
N ASN A 102 -10.07 -8.25 -1.56
CA ASN A 102 -9.75 -9.33 -0.64
C ASN A 102 -8.33 -9.84 -0.93
N GLY A 103 -7.42 -9.74 0.04
CA GLY A 103 -6.03 -10.15 -0.12
C GLY A 103 -5.86 -11.65 -0.33
N ARG A 104 -6.79 -12.48 0.18
CA ARG A 104 -6.76 -13.94 0.01
C ARG A 104 -7.16 -14.36 -1.39
N THR A 105 -8.20 -13.74 -1.96
CA THR A 105 -8.81 -14.19 -3.23
C THR A 105 -8.50 -13.27 -4.42
N GLY A 106 -8.12 -12.02 -4.16
CA GLY A 106 -7.97 -10.98 -5.18
C GLY A 106 -9.30 -10.37 -5.64
N ALA A 107 -10.43 -10.83 -5.10
CA ALA A 107 -11.75 -10.33 -5.48
C ALA A 107 -11.91 -8.86 -5.07
N LYS A 108 -12.46 -8.04 -5.99
CA LYS A 108 -12.85 -6.67 -5.68
C LYS A 108 -14.04 -6.69 -4.72
N ILE A 109 -13.90 -5.97 -3.60
CA ILE A 109 -14.95 -5.82 -2.59
C ILE A 109 -15.80 -4.61 -2.92
N ASP A 110 -15.16 -3.44 -3.16
CA ASP A 110 -15.84 -2.18 -3.41
C ASP A 110 -14.90 -1.19 -4.10
N ALA A 111 -15.46 -0.16 -4.75
CA ALA A 111 -14.71 1.00 -5.22
C ALA A 111 -15.62 2.23 -5.22
N ARG A 112 -15.07 3.39 -4.82
CA ARG A 112 -15.83 4.65 -4.69
C ARG A 112 -14.94 5.86 -4.96
N GLY A 113 -15.60 6.98 -5.34
CA GLY A 113 -14.92 8.27 -5.40
C GLY A 113 -14.08 8.50 -6.65
N PHE A 114 -14.20 7.66 -7.66
CA PHE A 114 -13.47 7.80 -8.92
C PHE A 114 -14.26 8.54 -10.01
N GLY A 115 -15.35 9.21 -9.64
CA GLY A 115 -16.23 9.91 -10.60
C GLY A 115 -17.14 8.98 -11.38
N PRO A 116 -17.76 9.45 -12.47
CA PRO A 116 -18.69 8.66 -13.28
C PRO A 116 -17.97 7.52 -13.97
N GLY A 117 -18.08 6.32 -13.40
CA GLY A 117 -17.53 5.07 -13.94
C GLY A 117 -18.57 4.33 -14.80
N THR A 118 -18.15 3.24 -15.43
CA THR A 118 -18.99 2.38 -16.27
C THR A 118 -19.78 1.34 -15.49
N SER A 119 -19.48 1.14 -14.20
CA SER A 119 -20.19 0.20 -13.31
C SER A 119 -20.70 0.92 -12.06
N GLY A 120 -21.89 0.53 -11.59
CA GLY A 120 -22.63 1.24 -10.54
C GLY A 120 -21.94 1.34 -9.17
N LEU A 121 -20.85 0.61 -8.93
CA LEU A 121 -20.06 0.68 -7.70
C LEU A 121 -18.89 1.68 -7.81
N ASP A 122 -18.44 2.00 -9.02
CA ASP A 122 -17.24 2.80 -9.28
C ASP A 122 -17.57 4.28 -9.47
N THR A 123 -18.86 4.65 -9.32
CA THR A 123 -19.37 6.00 -9.59
C THR A 123 -19.47 6.81 -8.31
N GLY A 124 -19.38 8.11 -8.46
CA GLY A 124 -19.73 9.05 -7.42
C GLY A 124 -18.67 10.10 -7.16
N ALA A 125 -19.10 11.11 -6.41
CA ALA A 125 -18.21 12.15 -5.94
C ALA A 125 -17.08 11.54 -5.08
N PRO A 126 -15.91 12.18 -5.01
CA PRO A 126 -14.84 11.80 -4.12
C PRO A 126 -15.33 11.53 -2.70
N VAL A 127 -14.70 10.56 -2.05
CA VAL A 127 -15.00 10.24 -0.65
C VAL A 127 -14.22 11.22 0.24
N GLY A 128 -14.94 11.95 1.08
CA GLY A 128 -14.35 12.87 2.04
C GLY A 128 -13.82 12.15 3.28
N VAL A 129 -12.57 12.42 3.67
CA VAL A 129 -11.92 11.93 4.88
C VAL A 129 -11.47 13.12 5.72
N ASN A 130 -12.00 13.25 6.92
CA ASN A 130 -11.59 14.30 7.85
C ASN A 130 -10.49 13.76 8.78
N LEU A 131 -9.26 14.18 8.57
CA LEU A 131 -8.11 13.73 9.37
C LEU A 131 -8.07 14.33 10.78
N ALA A 132 -8.82 15.43 11.03
CA ALA A 132 -8.98 15.99 12.37
C ALA A 132 -9.99 15.19 13.23
N ALA A 133 -10.98 14.56 12.59
CA ALA A 133 -12.02 13.78 13.24
C ALA A 133 -12.32 12.51 12.42
N PRO A 134 -11.41 11.52 12.45
CA PRO A 134 -11.43 10.38 11.53
C PRO A 134 -12.47 9.30 11.89
N ALA A 135 -13.43 9.60 12.74
CA ALA A 135 -14.47 8.65 13.15
C ALA A 135 -15.18 8.02 11.93
N GLY A 136 -15.28 6.69 11.93
CA GLY A 136 -15.90 5.95 10.82
C GLY A 136 -14.96 5.69 9.62
N THR A 137 -13.73 6.20 9.63
CA THR A 137 -12.72 5.88 8.61
C THR A 137 -11.85 4.72 9.07
N LEU A 138 -11.58 3.77 8.18
CA LEU A 138 -10.68 2.66 8.47
C LEU A 138 -9.27 3.16 8.80
N PRO A 139 -8.61 2.65 9.86
CA PRO A 139 -7.23 3.03 10.19
C PRO A 139 -6.27 2.88 9.01
N ALA A 140 -6.45 1.86 8.18
CA ALA A 140 -5.63 1.63 7.00
C ALA A 140 -5.73 2.79 5.98
N ILE A 141 -6.91 3.38 5.78
CA ILE A 141 -7.09 4.55 4.91
C ILE A 141 -6.31 5.74 5.47
N LEU A 142 -6.43 5.99 6.78
CA LEU A 142 -5.70 7.08 7.43
C LEU A 142 -4.19 6.91 7.27
N ARG A 143 -3.67 5.69 7.47
CA ARG A 143 -2.25 5.36 7.27
C ARG A 143 -1.81 5.48 5.81
N GLY A 144 -2.75 5.31 4.86
CA GLY A 144 -2.50 5.45 3.43
C GLY A 144 -2.42 6.90 2.99
N VAL A 145 -3.36 7.76 3.43
CA VAL A 145 -3.44 9.16 2.98
C VAL A 145 -2.51 10.09 3.73
N THR A 146 -2.30 9.88 5.02
CA THR A 146 -1.30 10.64 5.80
C THR A 146 0.06 10.47 5.15
N CYS A 147 0.84 11.54 5.03
CA CYS A 147 2.13 11.56 4.33
C CYS A 147 2.07 11.33 2.81
N SER A 148 0.91 11.49 2.23
CA SER A 148 0.74 11.54 0.79
C SER A 148 0.74 12.98 0.29
N THR A 149 0.80 13.13 -1.01
CA THR A 149 0.68 14.41 -1.72
C THR A 149 -0.54 14.31 -2.64
N VAL A 150 -1.28 15.37 -2.82
CA VAL A 150 -2.39 15.41 -3.78
C VAL A 150 -1.89 15.01 -5.17
N GLY A 151 -2.65 14.15 -5.84
CA GLY A 151 -2.27 13.52 -7.10
C GLY A 151 -1.52 12.19 -6.92
N SER A 152 -1.35 11.69 -5.70
CA SER A 152 -0.75 10.36 -5.46
C SER A 152 -1.76 9.23 -5.62
N ARG A 153 -1.28 8.07 -6.10
CA ARG A 153 -1.92 6.77 -5.93
C ARG A 153 -1.10 5.93 -4.96
N VAL A 154 -1.75 5.34 -3.97
CA VAL A 154 -1.11 4.61 -2.88
C VAL A 154 -1.74 3.22 -2.77
N ALA A 155 -0.92 2.18 -2.70
CA ALA A 155 -1.33 0.85 -2.29
C ALA A 155 -1.15 0.70 -0.77
N VAL A 156 -2.15 0.16 -0.11
CA VAL A 156 -2.11 -0.22 1.31
C VAL A 156 -2.51 -1.67 1.43
N VAL A 157 -1.68 -2.47 2.08
CA VAL A 157 -2.05 -3.84 2.49
C VAL A 157 -2.33 -3.81 3.98
N ALA A 158 -3.61 -3.79 4.31
CA ALA A 158 -4.07 -3.64 5.67
C ALA A 158 -4.13 -4.98 6.39
N ASN A 159 -3.61 -5.04 7.61
CA ASN A 159 -3.91 -6.15 8.49
C ASN A 159 -5.39 -6.09 8.94
N PRO A 160 -5.98 -7.19 9.44
CA PRO A 160 -7.38 -7.21 9.82
C PRO A 160 -7.78 -6.14 10.83
N ALA A 161 -6.91 -5.79 11.78
CA ALA A 161 -7.22 -4.81 12.83
C ALA A 161 -7.36 -3.38 12.29
N ASP A 162 -6.63 -3.06 11.23
CA ASP A 162 -6.68 -1.75 10.56
C ASP A 162 -7.76 -1.68 9.46
N ALA A 163 -8.42 -2.81 9.15
CA ALA A 163 -9.52 -2.92 8.20
C ALA A 163 -10.86 -3.21 8.93
N TRP A 164 -11.55 -4.30 8.60
CA TRP A 164 -12.86 -4.63 9.20
C TRP A 164 -12.77 -5.47 10.48
N GLY A 165 -11.56 -5.66 11.02
CA GLY A 165 -11.32 -6.42 12.25
C GLY A 165 -11.14 -7.92 12.00
N ALA A 166 -10.85 -8.64 13.09
CA ALA A 166 -10.55 -10.08 13.06
C ALA A 166 -11.79 -10.98 13.07
N LYS A 167 -12.99 -10.43 12.86
CA LYS A 167 -14.22 -11.22 12.73
C LYS A 167 -14.47 -11.53 11.25
N GLU A 168 -14.99 -12.73 11.01
CA GLU A 168 -15.46 -13.10 9.69
C GLU A 168 -16.57 -12.14 9.23
N ASN A 169 -16.49 -11.70 7.98
CA ASN A 169 -17.52 -10.91 7.31
C ASN A 169 -17.94 -11.67 6.05
N VAL A 170 -19.02 -12.41 6.18
CA VAL A 170 -19.53 -13.28 5.10
C VAL A 170 -20.02 -12.49 3.88
N ASP A 171 -20.53 -11.27 4.09
CA ASP A 171 -21.04 -10.42 3.02
C ASP A 171 -19.92 -9.92 2.10
N LEU A 172 -18.70 -9.82 2.64
CA LEU A 172 -17.51 -9.39 1.91
C LEU A 172 -16.54 -10.55 1.58
N ASP A 173 -16.92 -11.78 1.86
CA ASP A 173 -16.06 -12.97 1.77
C ASP A 173 -14.70 -12.78 2.47
N LEU A 174 -14.72 -12.11 3.63
CA LEU A 174 -13.53 -11.87 4.45
C LEU A 174 -13.50 -12.81 5.66
N HIS A 175 -12.45 -13.59 5.78
CA HIS A 175 -12.15 -14.35 6.99
C HIS A 175 -11.41 -13.46 7.99
N GLY A 176 -11.46 -13.79 9.26
CA GLY A 176 -10.94 -12.93 10.32
C GLY A 176 -9.42 -12.69 10.30
N ASN A 177 -8.68 -13.42 9.45
CA ASN A 177 -7.24 -13.25 9.23
C ASN A 177 -6.88 -12.75 7.83
N ASP A 178 -7.88 -12.43 6.99
CA ASP A 178 -7.62 -11.92 5.66
C ASP A 178 -7.11 -10.49 5.69
N ASN A 179 -6.02 -10.24 4.97
CA ASN A 179 -5.59 -8.87 4.68
C ASN A 179 -6.51 -8.25 3.63
N VAL A 180 -6.62 -6.93 3.68
CA VAL A 180 -7.35 -6.16 2.67
C VAL A 180 -6.38 -5.30 1.89
N VAL A 181 -6.42 -5.43 0.57
CA VAL A 181 -5.67 -4.56 -0.32
C VAL A 181 -6.53 -3.35 -0.64
N ILE A 182 -6.01 -2.16 -0.39
CA ILE A 182 -6.69 -0.89 -0.60
C ILE A 182 -5.85 -0.05 -1.54
N VAL A 183 -6.44 0.43 -2.62
CA VAL A 183 -5.80 1.43 -3.49
C VAL A 183 -6.51 2.75 -3.27
N VAL A 184 -5.73 3.78 -2.91
CA VAL A 184 -6.24 5.12 -2.61
C VAL A 184 -5.63 6.12 -3.58
N ASP A 185 -6.47 6.91 -4.24
CA ASP A 185 -6.09 8.10 -4.99
C ASP A 185 -6.37 9.33 -4.14
N VAL A 186 -5.37 10.15 -3.90
CA VAL A 186 -5.50 11.42 -3.17
C VAL A 186 -5.84 12.51 -4.17
N LEU A 187 -7.10 12.96 -4.18
CA LEU A 187 -7.63 13.85 -5.22
C LEU A 187 -7.56 15.33 -4.83
N ALA A 188 -7.84 15.64 -3.54
CA ALA A 188 -7.73 16.98 -3.00
C ALA A 188 -7.39 16.93 -1.51
N ALA A 189 -6.83 18.01 -0.99
CA ALA A 189 -6.63 18.23 0.44
C ALA A 189 -6.81 19.70 0.77
N ALA A 190 -7.53 20.00 1.87
CA ALA A 190 -7.77 21.35 2.36
C ALA A 190 -7.80 21.36 3.88
N ALA A 191 -7.39 22.48 4.49
CA ALA A 191 -7.37 22.63 5.95
C ALA A 191 -8.76 22.58 6.60
N THR A 192 -9.84 22.76 5.82
CA THR A 192 -11.23 22.70 6.29
C THR A 192 -12.10 21.97 5.25
N PRO A 193 -13.14 21.23 5.69
CA PRO A 193 -14.11 20.68 4.76
C PRO A 193 -14.70 21.77 3.85
N PRO A 194 -14.98 21.45 2.57
CA PRO A 194 -15.68 22.38 1.71
C PRO A 194 -17.04 22.72 2.36
N VAL A 195 -17.29 24.01 2.52
CA VAL A 195 -18.60 24.47 2.98
C VAL A 195 -19.60 24.13 1.88
N ALA A 196 -20.65 23.38 2.20
CA ALA A 196 -21.74 23.18 1.27
C ALA A 196 -22.26 24.58 0.90
N THR A 197 -22.00 25.02 -0.32
CA THR A 197 -22.64 26.22 -0.84
C THR A 197 -24.11 25.88 -0.95
N ASP A 198 -24.93 26.47 -0.07
CA ASP A 198 -26.38 26.47 -0.23
C ASP A 198 -26.65 26.98 -1.65
N VAL A 199 -27.08 26.11 -2.53
CA VAL A 199 -27.68 26.51 -3.79
C VAL A 199 -28.94 27.28 -3.39
N PRO A 200 -29.02 28.59 -3.64
CA PRO A 200 -30.22 29.33 -3.29
C PRO A 200 -31.39 28.61 -3.96
N ALA A 201 -32.36 28.20 -3.17
CA ALA A 201 -33.58 27.60 -3.66
C ALA A 201 -34.13 28.56 -4.74
N THR A 202 -34.03 28.18 -6.00
CA THR A 202 -34.56 28.91 -7.13
C THR A 202 -36.04 29.09 -6.84
N GLY A 203 -36.46 30.34 -6.69
CA GLY A 203 -37.75 30.76 -6.18
C GLY A 203 -38.92 29.95 -6.71
N ALA A 204 -39.73 29.51 -5.79
CA ALA A 204 -41.06 29.06 -6.15
C ALA A 204 -41.76 30.16 -6.99
N PRO A 205 -42.42 29.82 -8.11
CA PRO A 205 -43.18 30.83 -8.86
C PRO A 205 -44.32 31.37 -7.99
N ASP A 206 -44.34 32.66 -7.78
CA ASP A 206 -45.43 33.38 -7.15
C ASP A 206 -46.73 33.12 -7.94
N THR A 207 -47.55 32.20 -7.46
CA THR A 207 -48.93 32.03 -7.93
C THR A 207 -49.85 32.94 -7.13
N ASN A 208 -49.68 34.24 -7.32
CA ASN A 208 -50.71 35.21 -6.91
C ASN A 208 -51.20 35.91 -8.17
N VAL A 209 -52.21 35.29 -8.83
CA VAL A 209 -53.05 35.95 -9.80
C VAL A 209 -54.40 36.14 -9.15
N GLY A 210 -54.72 37.42 -8.87
CA GLY A 210 -56.01 37.91 -8.37
C GLY A 210 -57.18 37.74 -9.31
#